data_0af1b3f434e0b445dd2bfa86fdc377da
#
_entry.id   0af1b3f434e0b445dd2bfa86fdc377da
#
_cell.length_a   1.000
_cell.length_b   1.000
_cell.length_c   1.000
_cell.angle_alpha   90.00
_cell.angle_beta   90.00
_cell.angle_gamma   90.00
#
_symmetry.space_group_name_H-M   'P 1'
#
loop_
_entity.id
_entity.type
_entity.pdbx_description
1 polymer ?
#
loop_
_entity_poly.entity_id
_entity_poly.type
_entity_poly.pdbx_seq_one_letter_code
_entity_poly.pdbx_strand_id
1 'polypeptide(L)'
;VRETVRNPLDSLPVAYASYSNQHELLYVNTTPYLERGLADPVFANMIVRGIYRLVMNTNFSQQPAWLTESLNWSLLFAIQDVQVPADSITAFLEAPDTPLLQAGLTNALLGSQQMFLIYLQQRYGGDIYRDLFMQEGAGIAALDAVLAANEISDPATGAPVTGRDAFADFVM
;
A
#
# COMPACT_ATOMS: atom_id res chain seq x y z
N VAL A 1 -11.73 -23.63 -7.58
CA VAL A 1 -10.48 -23.45 -8.13
C VAL A 1 -9.33 -23.74 -7.29
N ARG A 2 -8.44 -24.24 -7.47
CA ARG A 2 -7.52 -24.63 -6.88
C ARG A 2 -6.45 -24.33 -6.89
N GLU A 3 -5.89 -24.20 -6.68
CA GLU A 3 -4.98 -24.32 -6.49
C GLU A 3 -4.10 -24.32 -6.26
N THR A 4 -3.79 -23.95 -5.99
CA THR A 4 -2.51 -24.26 -5.94
C THR A 4 -1.87 -23.74 -4.78
N VAL A 5 -1.95 -24.36 -3.77
CA VAL A 5 -1.03 -24.23 -2.68
C VAL A 5 0.31 -24.71 -3.20
N ARG A 6 1.14 -23.80 -3.63
CA ARG A 6 2.53 -24.14 -3.87
C ARG A 6 3.21 -24.38 -2.54
N ASN A 7 4.00 -25.42 -2.50
CA ASN A 7 4.94 -25.61 -1.41
C ASN A 7 5.84 -24.38 -1.31
N PRO A 8 5.85 -23.65 -0.20
CA PRO A 8 6.65 -22.45 -0.04
C PRO A 8 8.16 -22.69 -0.12
N LEU A 9 8.58 -23.95 -0.11
CA LEU A 9 9.99 -24.33 -0.28
C LEU A 9 10.40 -24.47 -1.74
N ASP A 10 9.45 -24.48 -2.66
CA ASP A 10 9.74 -24.61 -4.09
C ASP A 10 10.15 -23.28 -4.69
N SER A 11 11.42 -23.05 -4.79
CA SER A 11 12.06 -22.00 -5.59
C SER A 11 11.46 -20.58 -5.52
N LEU A 12 10.71 -20.24 -4.50
CA LEU A 12 10.24 -18.89 -4.30
C LEU A 12 11.35 -18.00 -3.78
N PRO A 13 11.47 -16.76 -4.27
CA PRO A 13 12.39 -15.79 -3.69
C PRO A 13 12.12 -15.60 -2.20
N VAL A 14 13.16 -15.35 -1.45
CA VAL A 14 13.13 -15.16 0.01
C VAL A 14 12.07 -14.15 0.48
N ALA A 15 11.78 -13.16 -0.34
CA ALA A 15 10.83 -12.09 -0.03
C ALA A 15 9.37 -12.45 -0.31
N TYR A 16 9.09 -13.65 -0.83
CA TYR A 16 7.71 -14.01 -1.18
C TYR A 16 7.00 -14.68 -0.01
N ALA A 17 5.80 -14.18 0.29
CA ALA A 17 4.81 -14.88 1.09
C ALA A 17 3.73 -15.44 0.16
N SER A 18 3.45 -16.74 0.28
CA SER A 18 2.35 -17.38 -0.42
C SER A 18 1.12 -17.43 0.48
N TYR A 19 -0.05 -17.23 -0.09
CA TYR A 19 -1.32 -17.37 0.61
C TYR A 19 -2.24 -18.30 -0.16
N SER A 20 -3.19 -18.90 0.54
CA SER A 20 -4.22 -19.75 -0.04
C SER A 20 -5.53 -18.99 -0.13
N ASN A 21 -6.19 -19.04 -1.27
CA ASN A 21 -7.53 -18.50 -1.43
C ASN A 21 -8.66 -19.52 -1.11
N GLN A 22 -8.30 -20.70 -0.64
CA GLN A 22 -9.28 -21.67 -0.09
C GLN A 22 -9.49 -21.48 1.41
N HIS A 23 -8.44 -21.08 2.09
CA HIS A 23 -8.44 -20.78 3.52
C HIS A 23 -7.56 -19.56 3.70
N GLU A 24 -7.90 -18.67 4.56
CA GLU A 24 -7.13 -17.48 4.86
C GLU A 24 -5.77 -17.84 5.50
N LEU A 25 -4.88 -18.44 4.72
CA LEU A 25 -3.60 -18.98 5.16
C LEU A 25 -2.43 -18.22 4.53
N LEU A 26 -1.48 -17.88 5.36
CA LEU A 26 -0.19 -17.34 4.97
C LEU A 26 0.89 -18.40 5.15
N TYR A 27 1.51 -18.80 4.05
CA TYR A 27 2.68 -19.68 4.08
C TYR A 27 3.96 -18.85 4.09
N VAL A 28 4.78 -19.09 5.09
CA VAL A 28 6.03 -18.34 5.28
C VAL A 28 7.21 -19.27 5.18
N ASN A 29 8.12 -18.99 4.26
CA ASN A 29 9.41 -19.67 4.22
C ASN A 29 10.33 -19.12 5.30
N THR A 30 10.53 -19.87 6.36
CA THR A 30 11.38 -19.49 7.50
C THR A 30 12.86 -19.82 7.29
N THR A 31 13.21 -20.64 6.30
CA THR A 31 14.58 -21.13 6.08
C THR A 31 15.62 -20.00 6.03
N PRO A 32 15.39 -18.88 5.32
CA PRO A 32 16.36 -17.79 5.25
C PRO A 32 16.58 -17.06 6.58
N TYR A 33 15.69 -17.27 7.55
CA TYR A 33 15.70 -16.56 8.83
C TYR A 33 16.17 -17.43 9.99
N LEU A 34 16.49 -18.71 9.73
CA LEU A 34 16.96 -19.62 10.79
C LEU A 34 18.25 -19.14 11.45
N GLU A 35 19.12 -18.48 10.66
CA GLU A 35 20.39 -17.95 11.18
C GLU A 35 20.26 -16.54 11.76
N ARG A 36 19.30 -15.74 11.28
CA ARG A 36 19.10 -14.35 11.72
C ARG A 36 18.13 -14.22 12.89
N GLY A 37 17.35 -15.26 13.12
CA GLY A 37 16.28 -15.27 14.11
C GLY A 37 14.98 -14.62 13.62
N LEU A 38 13.89 -14.93 14.30
CA LEU A 38 12.56 -14.41 13.98
C LEU A 38 12.36 -12.94 14.37
N ALA A 39 13.33 -12.37 15.09
CA ALA A 39 13.34 -10.93 15.42
C ALA A 39 13.96 -10.07 14.31
N ASP A 40 14.41 -10.67 13.20
CA ASP A 40 14.90 -9.92 12.05
C ASP A 40 13.77 -9.02 11.49
N PRO A 41 13.98 -7.70 11.35
CA PRO A 41 12.98 -6.79 10.81
C PRO A 41 12.46 -7.19 9.43
N VAL A 42 13.31 -7.80 8.60
CA VAL A 42 12.91 -8.30 7.26
C VAL A 42 11.88 -9.42 7.38
N PHE A 43 12.04 -10.31 8.38
CA PHE A 43 11.06 -11.36 8.65
C PHE A 43 9.72 -10.77 9.11
N ALA A 44 9.76 -9.83 10.04
CA ALA A 44 8.56 -9.17 10.53
C ALA A 44 7.83 -8.40 9.41
N ASN A 45 8.58 -7.68 8.57
CA ASN A 45 8.04 -7.00 7.38
C ASN A 45 7.34 -7.97 6.43
N MET A 46 7.95 -9.12 6.18
CA MET A 46 7.36 -10.15 5.32
C MET A 46 6.03 -10.66 5.88
N ILE A 47 5.96 -10.91 7.19
CA ILE A 47 4.72 -11.34 7.84
C ILE A 47 3.63 -10.27 7.72
N VAL A 48 3.94 -9.03 8.07
CA VAL A 48 2.98 -7.91 8.01
C VAL A 48 2.46 -7.72 6.58
N ARG A 49 3.35 -7.73 5.58
CA ARG A 49 2.95 -7.65 4.17
C ARG A 49 2.09 -8.83 3.74
N GLY A 50 2.41 -10.01 4.21
CA GLY A 50 1.64 -11.22 3.91
C GLY A 50 0.22 -11.13 4.49
N ILE A 51 0.07 -10.72 5.74
CA ILE A 51 -1.22 -10.51 6.39
C ILE A 51 -2.01 -9.41 5.66
N TYR A 52 -1.36 -8.28 5.37
CA TYR A 52 -2.00 -7.20 4.63
C TYR A 52 -2.57 -7.68 3.28
N ARG A 53 -1.76 -8.40 2.50
CA ARG A 53 -2.19 -8.93 1.20
C ARG A 53 -3.32 -9.94 1.33
N LEU A 54 -3.28 -10.77 2.37
CA LEU A 54 -4.35 -11.71 2.66
C LEU A 54 -5.67 -10.99 2.90
N VAL A 55 -5.66 -9.98 3.77
CA VAL A 55 -6.84 -9.15 4.06
C VAL A 55 -7.33 -8.41 2.82
N MET A 56 -6.41 -7.78 2.07
CA MET A 56 -6.78 -7.05 0.85
C MET A 56 -7.37 -7.94 -0.23
N ASN A 57 -6.82 -9.13 -0.43
CA ASN A 57 -7.34 -10.06 -1.43
C ASN A 57 -8.71 -10.63 -1.06
N THR A 58 -8.96 -10.80 0.25
CA THR A 58 -10.22 -11.36 0.73
C THR A 58 -11.35 -10.32 0.70
N ASN A 59 -11.04 -9.10 1.13
CA ASN A 59 -12.07 -8.08 1.34
C ASN A 59 -12.09 -7.00 0.25
N PHE A 60 -10.96 -6.74 -0.41
CA PHE A 60 -10.78 -5.59 -1.29
C PHE A 60 -10.10 -5.95 -2.61
N SER A 61 -10.47 -7.08 -3.20
CA SER A 61 -9.82 -7.64 -4.42
C SER A 61 -9.87 -6.72 -5.65
N GLN A 62 -10.68 -5.67 -5.63
CA GLN A 62 -10.85 -4.73 -6.74
C GLN A 62 -9.98 -3.48 -6.63
N GLN A 63 -9.19 -3.35 -5.56
CA GLN A 63 -8.35 -2.16 -5.41
C GLN A 63 -7.20 -2.15 -6.42
N PRO A 64 -6.93 -1.01 -7.05
CA PRO A 64 -5.80 -0.88 -7.98
C PRO A 64 -4.46 -0.97 -7.24
N ALA A 65 -3.44 -1.44 -7.95
CA ALA A 65 -2.11 -1.69 -7.39
C ALA A 65 -1.51 -0.44 -6.71
N TRP A 66 -1.73 0.75 -7.26
CA TRP A 66 -1.19 1.98 -6.68
C TRP A 66 -1.70 2.21 -5.25
N LEU A 67 -2.97 1.92 -4.98
CA LEU A 67 -3.53 2.10 -3.65
C LEU A 67 -3.12 0.96 -2.70
N THR A 68 -3.17 -0.29 -3.17
CA THR A 68 -2.79 -1.45 -2.34
C THR A 68 -1.33 -1.43 -1.93
N GLU A 69 -0.42 -1.13 -2.84
CA GLU A 69 1.01 -1.09 -2.50
C GLU A 69 1.35 0.11 -1.60
N SER A 70 0.75 1.27 -1.86
CA SER A 70 0.97 2.45 -1.00
C SER A 70 0.45 2.24 0.42
N LEU A 71 -0.74 1.69 0.59
CA LEU A 71 -1.30 1.36 1.91
C LEU A 71 -0.47 0.30 2.63
N ASN A 72 0.05 -0.70 1.90
CA ASN A 72 0.95 -1.70 2.47
C ASN A 72 2.23 -1.07 3.06
N TRP A 73 2.84 -0.13 2.35
CA TRP A 73 4.01 0.58 2.85
C TRP A 73 3.68 1.50 4.03
N SER A 74 2.53 2.17 3.99
CA SER A 74 2.06 3.01 5.09
C SER A 74 1.80 2.20 6.36
N LEU A 75 1.26 1.00 6.21
CA LEU A 75 1.08 0.06 7.32
C LEU A 75 2.41 -0.38 7.93
N LEU A 76 3.40 -0.72 7.09
CA LEU A 76 4.73 -1.10 7.56
C LEU A 76 5.40 0.04 8.32
N PHE A 77 5.29 1.27 7.81
CA PHE A 77 5.79 2.46 8.49
C PHE A 77 5.12 2.65 9.87
N ALA A 78 3.79 2.53 9.93
CA ALA A 78 3.03 2.74 11.16
C ALA A 78 3.31 1.68 12.23
N ILE A 79 3.57 0.42 11.84
CA ILE A 79 3.75 -0.70 12.79
C ILE A 79 5.21 -0.88 13.20
N GLN A 80 6.15 -0.63 12.31
CA GLN A 80 7.54 -1.02 12.49
C GLN A 80 8.56 0.10 12.32
N ASP A 81 8.11 1.32 12.14
CA ASP A 81 8.97 2.47 11.82
C ASP A 81 9.86 2.21 10.58
N VAL A 82 9.37 1.39 9.64
CA VAL A 82 10.05 1.12 8.39
C VAL A 82 9.89 2.32 7.48
N GLN A 83 10.98 3.02 7.27
CA GLN A 83 10.97 4.17 6.36
C GLN A 83 10.66 3.72 4.93
N VAL A 84 9.96 4.59 4.23
CA VAL A 84 9.81 4.48 2.77
C VAL A 84 11.20 4.33 2.15
N PRO A 85 11.43 3.39 1.24
CA PRO A 85 12.73 3.24 0.60
C PRO A 85 13.20 4.57 0.01
N ALA A 86 14.29 5.12 0.53
CA ALA A 86 14.84 6.39 0.08
C ALA A 86 15.08 6.38 -1.44
N ASP A 87 15.49 5.24 -1.97
CA ASP A 87 15.72 5.06 -3.41
C ASP A 87 14.44 5.27 -4.25
N SER A 88 13.28 4.88 -3.72
CA SER A 88 12.01 5.09 -4.43
C SER A 88 11.62 6.57 -4.45
N ILE A 89 11.80 7.27 -3.34
CA ILE A 89 11.54 8.71 -3.27
C ILE A 89 12.51 9.46 -4.16
N THR A 90 13.81 9.14 -4.09
CA THR A 90 14.84 9.75 -4.94
C THR A 90 14.50 9.54 -6.42
N ALA A 91 14.17 8.32 -6.82
CA ALA A 91 13.81 8.01 -8.20
C ALA A 91 12.57 8.79 -8.68
N PHE A 92 11.59 9.02 -7.80
CA PHE A 92 10.44 9.87 -8.13
C PHE A 92 10.86 11.34 -8.27
N LEU A 93 11.68 11.86 -7.37
CA LEU A 93 12.14 13.26 -7.45
C LEU A 93 13.00 13.51 -8.70
N GLU A 94 13.69 12.50 -9.21
CA GLU A 94 14.44 12.55 -10.48
C GLU A 94 13.53 12.41 -11.71
N ALA A 95 12.33 11.85 -11.55
CA ALA A 95 11.34 11.66 -12.61
C ALA A 95 9.92 12.07 -12.14
N PRO A 96 9.69 13.35 -11.83
CA PRO A 96 8.45 13.82 -11.19
C PRO A 96 7.21 13.66 -12.10
N ASP A 97 7.40 13.53 -13.40
CA ASP A 97 6.32 13.29 -14.37
C ASP A 97 5.82 11.81 -14.36
N THR A 98 6.30 11.00 -13.42
CA THR A 98 5.87 9.59 -13.30
C THR A 98 4.38 9.50 -13.00
N PRO A 99 3.57 8.84 -13.86
CA PRO A 99 2.13 8.78 -13.67
C PRO A 99 1.74 7.96 -12.43
N LEU A 100 1.06 8.58 -11.48
CA LEU A 100 0.63 7.96 -10.23
C LEU A 100 -0.21 6.69 -10.42
N LEU A 101 -1.14 6.72 -11.38
CA LEU A 101 -2.13 5.65 -11.57
C LEU A 101 -1.66 4.55 -12.52
N GLN A 102 -0.42 4.59 -12.96
CA GLN A 102 0.13 3.58 -13.86
C GLN A 102 0.33 2.25 -13.13
N ALA A 103 0.08 1.16 -13.81
CA ALA A 103 0.46 -0.16 -13.33
C ALA A 103 1.97 -0.39 -13.53
N GLY A 104 2.62 -0.95 -12.53
CA GLY A 104 4.05 -1.27 -12.58
C GLY A 104 4.69 -1.28 -11.21
N LEU A 105 5.99 -1.57 -11.18
CA LEU A 105 6.78 -1.67 -9.96
C LEU A 105 8.15 -0.98 -10.10
N THR A 106 8.23 0.12 -10.85
CA THR A 106 9.47 0.92 -10.88
C THR A 106 9.63 1.71 -9.59
N ASN A 107 10.86 2.00 -9.20
CA ASN A 107 11.12 2.78 -7.99
C ASN A 107 10.45 4.16 -8.06
N ALA A 108 10.50 4.85 -9.19
CA ALA A 108 9.85 6.15 -9.35
C ALA A 108 8.34 6.06 -9.16
N LEU A 109 7.70 5.02 -9.69
CA LEU A 109 6.26 4.81 -9.51
C LEU A 109 5.91 4.50 -8.05
N LEU A 110 6.66 3.64 -7.39
CA LEU A 110 6.48 3.37 -5.96
C LEU A 110 6.68 4.65 -5.13
N GLY A 111 7.68 5.45 -5.46
CA GLY A 111 7.95 6.73 -4.81
C GLY A 111 6.79 7.71 -4.97
N SER A 112 6.27 7.90 -6.19
CA SER A 112 5.14 8.80 -6.46
C SER A 112 3.89 8.39 -5.68
N GLN A 113 3.57 7.10 -5.68
CA GLN A 113 2.40 6.55 -4.98
C GLN A 113 2.51 6.73 -3.46
N GLN A 114 3.70 6.54 -2.90
CA GLN A 114 3.93 6.72 -1.48
C GLN A 114 3.90 8.19 -1.07
N MET A 115 4.54 9.05 -1.85
CA MET A 115 4.53 10.49 -1.60
C MET A 115 3.11 11.06 -1.67
N PHE A 116 2.28 10.57 -2.59
CA PHE A 116 0.87 10.95 -2.65
C PHE A 116 0.10 10.54 -1.38
N LEU A 117 0.33 9.33 -0.88
CA LEU A 117 -0.33 8.90 0.35
C LEU A 117 0.13 9.69 1.58
N ILE A 118 1.44 9.97 1.67
CA ILE A 118 1.99 10.84 2.73
C ILE A 118 1.36 12.24 2.64
N TYR A 119 1.26 12.79 1.43
CA TYR A 119 0.58 14.07 1.20
C TYR A 119 -0.88 14.04 1.70
N LEU A 120 -1.65 13.00 1.36
CA LEU A 120 -3.03 12.85 1.82
C LEU A 120 -3.12 12.86 3.34
N GLN A 121 -2.23 12.13 4.01
CA GLN A 121 -2.18 12.09 5.48
C GLN A 121 -1.83 13.45 6.09
N GLN A 122 -0.84 14.13 5.55
CA GLN A 122 -0.43 15.44 6.06
C GLN A 122 -1.48 16.51 5.81
N ARG A 123 -2.16 16.42 4.67
CA ARG A 123 -3.13 17.43 4.23
C ARG A 123 -4.50 17.26 4.89
N TYR A 124 -4.96 16.01 5.06
CA TYR A 124 -6.32 15.70 5.47
C TYR A 124 -6.44 14.96 6.81
N GLY A 125 -5.31 14.55 7.39
CA GLY A 125 -5.26 13.99 8.74
C GLY A 125 -4.92 12.51 8.84
N GLY A 126 -4.67 12.08 10.08
CA GLY A 126 -4.07 10.79 10.38
C GLY A 126 -4.92 9.55 10.15
N ASP A 127 -6.24 9.69 10.07
CA ASP A 127 -7.14 8.53 9.91
C ASP A 127 -7.37 8.15 8.45
N ILE A 128 -6.93 8.98 7.50
CA ILE A 128 -7.19 8.76 6.06
C ILE A 128 -6.71 7.37 5.56
N TYR A 129 -5.62 6.85 6.11
CA TYR A 129 -5.13 5.52 5.76
C TYR A 129 -6.06 4.41 6.22
N ARG A 130 -6.56 4.52 7.47
CA ARG A 130 -7.52 3.56 8.01
C ARG A 130 -8.82 3.60 7.21
N ASP A 131 -9.28 4.79 6.89
CA ASP A 131 -10.55 4.97 6.19
C ASP A 131 -10.45 4.47 4.75
N LEU A 132 -9.33 4.71 4.06
CA LEU A 132 -9.06 4.13 2.74
C LEU A 132 -8.93 2.61 2.80
N PHE A 133 -8.30 2.08 3.85
CA PHE A 133 -8.16 0.63 4.05
C PHE A 133 -9.52 -0.05 4.27
N MET A 134 -10.45 0.62 4.94
CA MET A 134 -11.78 0.07 5.26
C MET A 134 -12.83 0.37 4.18
N GLN A 135 -12.48 1.13 3.14
CA GLN A 135 -13.41 1.57 2.12
C GLN A 135 -13.69 0.47 1.08
N GLU A 136 -14.97 0.20 0.81
CA GLU A 136 -15.40 -0.81 -0.18
C GLU A 136 -15.20 -0.36 -1.64
N GLY A 137 -15.11 0.94 -1.89
CA GLY A 137 -14.86 1.50 -3.21
C GLY A 137 -13.47 1.16 -3.76
N ALA A 138 -13.17 1.53 -5.00
CA ALA A 138 -11.89 1.26 -5.63
C ALA A 138 -11.19 2.54 -6.13
N GLY A 139 -9.89 2.62 -5.90
CA GLY A 139 -9.03 3.66 -6.46
C GLY A 139 -9.45 5.08 -6.08
N ILE A 140 -9.58 5.95 -7.08
CA ILE A 140 -9.98 7.35 -6.86
C ILE A 140 -11.40 7.45 -6.28
N ALA A 141 -12.32 6.56 -6.67
CA ALA A 141 -13.67 6.57 -6.10
C ALA A 141 -13.68 6.22 -4.61
N ALA A 142 -12.75 5.36 -4.14
CA ALA A 142 -12.57 5.11 -2.72
C ALA A 142 -12.06 6.39 -2.01
N LEU A 143 -11.13 7.09 -2.61
CA LEU A 143 -10.63 8.36 -2.07
C LEU A 143 -11.74 9.43 -2.03
N ASP A 144 -12.55 9.57 -3.08
CA ASP A 144 -13.70 10.47 -3.10
C ASP A 144 -14.66 10.18 -1.94
N ALA A 145 -14.98 8.90 -1.72
CA ALA A 145 -15.88 8.49 -0.65
C ALA A 145 -15.30 8.79 0.74
N VAL A 146 -14.00 8.56 0.94
CA VAL A 146 -13.31 8.86 2.20
C VAL A 146 -13.26 10.37 2.45
N LEU A 147 -12.90 11.18 1.45
CA LEU A 147 -12.87 12.63 1.60
C LEU A 147 -14.27 13.19 1.92
N ALA A 148 -15.31 12.67 1.27
CA ALA A 148 -16.68 13.07 1.53
C ALA A 148 -17.16 12.65 2.92
N ALA A 149 -16.82 11.42 3.36
CA ALA A 149 -17.20 10.92 4.69
C ALA A 149 -16.52 11.71 5.83
N ASN A 150 -15.34 12.25 5.58
CA ASN A 150 -14.61 13.11 6.51
C ASN A 150 -14.95 14.61 6.34
N GLU A 151 -15.94 14.94 5.52
CA GLU A 151 -16.42 16.32 5.27
C GLU A 151 -15.29 17.27 4.82
N ILE A 152 -14.32 16.74 4.08
CA ILE A 152 -13.18 17.52 3.61
C ILE A 152 -13.63 18.51 2.54
N SER A 153 -13.36 19.78 2.78
CA SER A 153 -13.69 20.89 1.88
C SER A 153 -12.51 21.81 1.63
N ASP A 154 -12.50 22.43 0.48
CA ASP A 154 -11.52 23.43 0.12
C ASP A 154 -11.73 24.69 1.00
N PRO A 155 -10.69 25.13 1.73
CA PRO A 155 -10.83 26.23 2.68
C PRO A 155 -11.11 27.60 2.01
N ALA A 156 -10.82 27.75 0.72
CA ALA A 156 -11.03 29.00 0.01
C ALA A 156 -12.45 29.10 -0.58
N THR A 157 -13.00 27.97 -1.02
CA THR A 157 -14.28 27.95 -1.74
C THR A 157 -15.41 27.30 -0.91
N GLY A 158 -15.08 26.49 0.10
CA GLY A 158 -16.02 25.68 0.83
C GLY A 158 -16.59 24.49 0.04
N ALA A 159 -16.10 24.26 -1.18
CA ALA A 159 -16.54 23.14 -2.00
C ALA A 159 -15.96 21.80 -1.48
N PRO A 160 -16.70 20.67 -1.59
CA PRO A 160 -16.15 19.37 -1.27
C PRO A 160 -14.91 19.06 -2.11
N VAL A 161 -13.87 18.53 -1.49
CA VAL A 161 -12.65 18.08 -2.17
C VAL A 161 -12.85 16.69 -2.72
N THR A 162 -12.50 16.48 -3.99
CA THR A 162 -12.49 15.16 -4.62
C THR A 162 -11.07 14.58 -4.66
N GLY A 163 -10.93 13.29 -4.90
CA GLY A 163 -9.63 12.66 -5.10
C GLY A 163 -8.87 13.22 -6.30
N ARG A 164 -9.59 13.72 -7.30
CA ARG A 164 -8.98 14.43 -8.43
C ARG A 164 -8.41 15.78 -8.01
N ASP A 165 -9.12 16.52 -7.17
CA ASP A 165 -8.64 17.80 -6.64
C ASP A 165 -7.42 17.59 -5.76
N ALA A 166 -7.46 16.57 -4.90
CA ALA A 166 -6.33 16.16 -4.07
C ALA A 166 -5.10 15.78 -4.90
N PHE A 167 -5.31 15.07 -6.02
CA PHE A 167 -4.22 14.75 -6.93
C PHE A 167 -3.68 15.98 -7.65
N ALA A 168 -4.55 16.88 -8.12
CA ALA A 168 -4.14 18.12 -8.77
C ALA A 168 -3.31 19.00 -7.82
N ASP A 169 -3.71 19.09 -6.55
CA ASP A 169 -3.00 19.84 -5.51
C ASP A 169 -1.63 19.23 -5.17
N PHE A 170 -1.53 17.90 -5.25
CA PHE A 170 -0.26 17.18 -5.01
C PHE A 170 0.79 17.43 -6.09
N VAL A 171 0.39 17.61 -7.35
CA VAL A 171 1.32 17.76 -8.50
C VAL A 171 1.68 19.20 -8.84
N MET A 172 1.06 20.18 -8.18
CA MET A 172 1.39 21.61 -8.33
C MET A 172 2.55 22.02 -7.42
#